data_d95be17d71f9fd6c2dcf6eb4698a2180
#
_entry.id   d95be17d71f9fd6c2dcf6eb4698a2180
#
_cell.length_a   1.000
_cell.length_b   1.000
_cell.length_c   1.000
_cell.angle_alpha   90.00
_cell.angle_beta   90.00
_cell.angle_gamma   90.00
#
_symmetry.space_group_name_H-M   'P 1'
#
loop_
_entity.id
_entity.type
_entity.pdbx_description
1 polymer ?
#
loop_
_entity_poly.entity_id
_entity_poly.type
_entity_poly.pdbx_seq_one_letter_code
_entity_poly.pdbx_strand_id
1 'polypeptide(L)'
;MHKMAQEVEDAVGIRLIHIADSTAPSIKDAGCKAPLLLATGYTMEQDFYKGHLRERHGIEARIPDADDRAEIHRIIYEELCRGEIWADSKETFLEVVRKETAKGADGVIFGCTEIGLLVKAEDFEVPSFDTTILHAQAALDYALES
;
A
#
# COMPACT_ATOMS: atom_id res chain seq x y z
N MET A 1 9.95 10.29 -0.68
CA MET A 1 10.57 10.36 0.65
C MET A 1 11.12 8.98 1.07
N HIS A 2 10.31 7.92 1.22
CA HIS A 2 10.77 6.61 1.71
C HIS A 2 11.88 5.93 0.89
N LYS A 3 12.01 6.26 -0.40
CA LYS A 3 13.14 5.82 -1.23
C LYS A 3 14.50 6.36 -0.73
N MET A 4 14.49 7.49 -0.02
CA MET A 4 15.69 8.17 0.50
C MET A 4 15.68 8.18 2.05
N ALA A 5 15.08 7.16 2.66
CA ALA A 5 14.87 7.13 4.11
C ALA A 5 16.19 7.21 4.87
N GLN A 6 17.20 6.43 4.47
CA GLN A 6 18.50 6.41 5.12
C GLN A 6 19.24 7.74 4.99
N GLU A 7 19.23 8.33 3.78
CA GLU A 7 19.89 9.63 3.54
C GLU A 7 19.21 10.76 4.36
N VAL A 8 17.89 10.67 4.56
CA VAL A 8 17.17 11.63 5.40
C VAL A 8 17.55 11.46 6.86
N GLU A 9 17.54 10.23 7.40
CA GLU A 9 17.95 9.96 8.77
C GLU A 9 19.38 10.42 9.05
N ASP A 10 20.30 10.11 8.15
CA ASP A 10 21.72 10.50 8.27
C ASP A 10 21.89 12.03 8.25
N ALA A 11 21.08 12.74 7.45
CA ALA A 11 21.17 14.18 7.32
C ALA A 11 20.57 14.95 8.51
N VAL A 12 19.51 14.44 9.12
CA VAL A 12 18.78 15.17 10.19
C VAL A 12 19.00 14.61 11.58
N GLY A 13 19.55 13.39 11.69
CA GLY A 13 19.80 12.74 12.98
C GLY A 13 18.54 12.37 13.77
N ILE A 14 17.39 12.31 13.09
CA ILE A 14 16.08 11.95 13.67
C ILE A 14 15.58 10.70 12.96
N ARG A 15 15.06 9.74 13.73
CA ARG A 15 14.48 8.50 13.19
C ARG A 15 13.33 8.80 12.23
N LEU A 16 13.40 8.21 11.04
CA LEU A 16 12.31 8.23 10.08
C LEU A 16 11.42 6.99 10.30
N ILE A 17 10.12 7.20 10.49
CA ILE A 17 9.15 6.12 10.55
C ILE A 17 8.84 5.73 9.10
N HIS A 18 9.40 4.60 8.66
CA HIS A 18 9.21 4.14 7.29
C HIS A 18 7.82 3.53 7.12
N ILE A 19 7.08 3.94 6.07
CA ILE A 19 5.69 3.50 5.85
C ILE A 19 5.56 1.97 5.70
N ALA A 20 6.54 1.29 5.12
CA ALA A 20 6.55 -0.16 5.03
C ALA A 20 6.75 -0.82 6.41
N ASP A 21 7.58 -0.23 7.29
CA ASP A 21 7.77 -0.73 8.66
C ASP A 21 6.50 -0.57 9.50
N SER A 22 5.72 0.48 9.26
CA SER A 22 4.44 0.71 9.93
C SER A 22 3.35 -0.26 9.45
N THR A 23 3.43 -0.72 8.21
CA THR A 23 2.42 -1.60 7.60
C THR A 23 2.70 -3.08 7.87
N ALA A 24 3.97 -3.48 7.92
CA ALA A 24 4.39 -4.87 8.03
C ALA A 24 3.84 -5.61 9.26
N PRO A 25 3.74 -5.03 10.48
CA PRO A 25 3.16 -5.72 11.62
C PRO A 25 1.72 -6.17 11.36
N SER A 26 0.85 -5.28 10.85
CA SER A 26 -0.55 -5.60 10.54
C SER A 26 -0.68 -6.69 9.48
N ILE A 27 0.19 -6.71 8.47
CA ILE A 27 0.23 -7.77 7.46
C ILE A 27 0.58 -9.12 8.10
N LYS A 28 1.57 -9.14 8.99
CA LYS A 28 1.99 -10.37 9.70
C LYS A 28 0.92 -10.87 10.67
N ASP A 29 0.29 -9.97 11.42
CA ASP A 29 -0.77 -10.31 12.37
C ASP A 29 -1.99 -10.92 11.66
N ALA A 30 -2.28 -10.47 10.44
CA ALA A 30 -3.29 -11.05 9.57
C ALA A 30 -2.84 -12.39 8.92
N GLY A 31 -1.59 -12.82 9.09
CA GLY A 31 -1.03 -14.04 8.52
C GLY A 31 -0.75 -13.94 7.01
N CYS A 32 -0.78 -12.75 6.44
CA CYS A 32 -0.52 -12.52 5.01
C CYS A 32 0.97 -12.61 4.68
N LYS A 33 1.29 -13.20 3.55
CA LYS A 33 2.67 -13.39 3.05
C LYS A 33 2.90 -12.75 1.67
N ALA A 34 1.86 -12.65 0.87
CA ALA A 34 1.90 -12.18 -0.50
C ALA A 34 0.76 -11.18 -0.82
N PRO A 35 0.62 -10.09 -0.03
CA PRO A 35 -0.44 -9.10 -0.27
C PRO A 35 -0.24 -8.37 -1.60
N LEU A 36 -1.34 -7.99 -2.23
CA LEU A 36 -1.38 -7.17 -3.44
C LEU A 36 -1.14 -5.70 -3.09
N LEU A 37 -0.13 -5.08 -3.66
CA LEU A 37 0.11 -3.64 -3.55
C LEU A 37 -0.64 -2.90 -4.66
N LEU A 38 -1.60 -2.08 -4.29
CA LEU A 38 -2.29 -1.13 -5.16
C LEU A 38 -1.76 0.29 -4.86
N ALA A 39 -1.16 0.92 -5.85
CA ALA A 39 -0.53 2.23 -5.72
C ALA A 39 -0.39 2.90 -7.10
N THR A 40 0.28 4.05 -7.15
CA THR A 40 0.69 4.62 -8.44
C THR A 40 1.72 3.71 -9.13
N GLY A 41 1.79 3.78 -10.46
CA GLY A 41 2.75 2.99 -11.26
C GLY A 41 4.17 3.10 -10.72
N TYR A 42 4.60 4.31 -10.35
CA TYR A 42 5.92 4.53 -9.76
C TYR A 42 6.17 3.66 -8.50
N THR A 43 5.21 3.61 -7.59
CA THR A 43 5.35 2.83 -6.35
C THR A 43 5.27 1.33 -6.60
N MET A 44 4.40 0.89 -7.51
CA MET A 44 4.25 -0.53 -7.85
C MET A 44 5.48 -1.07 -8.61
N GLU A 45 6.07 -0.29 -9.50
CA GLU A 45 7.18 -0.74 -10.36
C GLU A 45 8.55 -0.62 -9.72
N GLN A 46 8.76 0.38 -8.85
CA GLN A 46 10.02 0.55 -8.13
C GLN A 46 10.15 -0.43 -6.95
N ASP A 47 11.39 -0.78 -6.62
CA ASP A 47 11.64 -1.78 -5.56
C ASP A 47 11.75 -1.18 -4.14
N PHE A 48 11.73 0.14 -4.00
CA PHE A 48 11.93 0.80 -2.69
C PHE A 48 10.87 0.43 -1.64
N TYR A 49 9.64 0.11 -2.03
CA TYR A 49 8.57 -0.31 -1.13
C TYR A 49 8.53 -1.84 -1.00
N LYS A 50 8.38 -2.56 -2.11
CA LYS A 50 8.31 -4.02 -2.14
C LYS A 50 9.60 -4.67 -1.63
N GLY A 51 10.75 -4.15 -2.07
CA GLY A 51 12.06 -4.61 -1.60
C GLY A 51 12.23 -4.43 -0.12
N HIS A 52 11.82 -3.30 0.44
CA HIS A 52 11.87 -3.06 1.89
C HIS A 52 10.99 -4.06 2.66
N LEU A 53 9.76 -4.33 2.20
CA LEU A 53 8.89 -5.35 2.80
C LEU A 53 9.51 -6.75 2.74
N ARG A 54 10.10 -7.12 1.61
CA ARG A 54 10.75 -8.42 1.40
C ARG A 54 11.98 -8.57 2.29
N GLU A 55 12.90 -7.63 2.23
CA GLU A 55 14.23 -7.73 2.86
C GLU A 55 14.16 -7.60 4.38
N ARG A 56 13.31 -6.71 4.89
CA ARG A 56 13.21 -6.47 6.34
C ARG A 56 12.10 -7.26 7.03
N HIS A 57 11.06 -7.64 6.31
CA HIS A 57 9.87 -8.23 6.92
C HIS A 57 9.52 -9.61 6.39
N GLY A 58 10.14 -10.07 5.28
CA GLY A 58 9.86 -11.37 4.64
C GLY A 58 8.47 -11.41 3.99
N ILE A 59 7.94 -10.24 3.56
CA ILE A 59 6.64 -10.11 2.91
C ILE A 59 6.85 -9.92 1.42
N GLU A 60 6.34 -10.82 0.60
CA GLU A 60 6.45 -10.81 -0.87
C GLU A 60 5.26 -10.08 -1.49
N ALA A 61 5.24 -8.74 -1.40
CA ALA A 61 4.17 -7.96 -1.98
C ALA A 61 4.10 -8.14 -3.51
N ARG A 62 2.91 -8.49 -3.99
CA ARG A 62 2.57 -8.68 -5.42
C ARG A 62 2.11 -7.35 -6.02
N ILE A 63 2.15 -7.26 -7.32
CA ILE A 63 1.55 -6.15 -8.09
C ILE A 63 0.69 -6.73 -9.21
N PRO A 64 -0.33 -6.00 -9.69
CA PRO A 64 -1.13 -6.43 -10.83
C PRO A 64 -0.30 -6.57 -12.10
N ASP A 65 -0.85 -7.20 -13.13
CA ASP A 65 -0.23 -7.19 -14.47
C ASP A 65 -0.19 -5.77 -15.07
N ALA A 66 0.49 -5.61 -16.21
CA ALA A 66 0.81 -4.29 -16.76
C ALA A 66 -0.43 -3.46 -17.10
N ASP A 67 -1.47 -4.08 -17.66
CA ASP A 67 -2.68 -3.39 -18.08
C ASP A 67 -3.49 -2.93 -16.85
N ASP A 68 -3.67 -3.82 -15.87
CA ASP A 68 -4.34 -3.49 -14.61
C ASP A 68 -3.57 -2.41 -13.82
N ARG A 69 -2.21 -2.45 -13.82
CA ARG A 69 -1.40 -1.39 -13.19
C ARG A 69 -1.60 -0.03 -13.84
N ALA A 70 -1.66 -0.01 -15.17
CA ALA A 70 -1.87 1.23 -15.91
C ALA A 70 -3.24 1.83 -15.59
N GLU A 71 -4.28 1.00 -15.50
CA GLU A 71 -5.63 1.46 -15.18
C GLU A 71 -5.76 1.91 -13.71
N ILE A 72 -5.20 1.19 -12.75
CA ILE A 72 -5.12 1.61 -11.34
C ILE A 72 -4.41 2.97 -11.22
N HIS A 73 -3.28 3.13 -11.92
CA HIS A 73 -2.54 4.39 -11.94
C HIS A 73 -3.38 5.54 -12.52
N ARG A 74 -4.07 5.31 -13.64
CA ARG A 74 -4.95 6.29 -14.27
C ARG A 74 -6.06 6.74 -13.32
N ILE A 75 -6.77 5.80 -12.70
CA ILE A 75 -7.84 6.09 -11.75
C ILE A 75 -7.32 6.94 -10.58
N ILE A 76 -6.17 6.59 -10.01
CA ILE A 76 -5.58 7.37 -8.91
C ILE A 76 -5.31 8.81 -9.35
N TYR A 77 -4.64 9.02 -10.49
CA TYR A 77 -4.20 10.36 -10.91
C TYR A 77 -5.31 11.20 -11.56
N GLU A 78 -6.13 10.60 -12.40
CA GLU A 78 -7.10 11.33 -13.19
C GLU A 78 -8.44 11.51 -12.49
N GLU A 79 -8.74 10.66 -11.49
CA GLU A 79 -10.00 10.70 -10.76
C GLU A 79 -9.77 11.00 -9.27
N LEU A 80 -9.18 10.10 -8.51
CA LEU A 80 -9.09 10.20 -7.05
C LEU A 80 -8.33 11.43 -6.58
N CYS A 81 -7.20 11.78 -7.22
CA CYS A 81 -6.44 12.99 -6.92
C CYS A 81 -7.21 14.28 -7.21
N ARG A 82 -8.30 14.21 -7.99
CA ARG A 82 -9.22 15.33 -8.24
C ARG A 82 -10.46 15.31 -7.36
N GLY A 83 -10.56 14.30 -6.47
CA GLY A 83 -11.74 14.11 -5.63
C GLY A 83 -12.92 13.48 -6.38
N GLU A 84 -12.70 12.91 -7.56
CA GLU A 84 -13.71 12.22 -8.36
C GLU A 84 -13.77 10.75 -7.95
N ILE A 85 -14.95 10.29 -7.53
CA ILE A 85 -15.19 8.92 -7.06
C ILE A 85 -16.30 8.31 -7.89
N TRP A 86 -15.93 7.35 -8.74
CA TRP A 86 -16.84 6.72 -9.69
C TRP A 86 -17.11 5.26 -9.33
N ALA A 87 -18.36 4.82 -9.47
CA ALA A 87 -18.73 3.43 -9.20
C ALA A 87 -18.02 2.44 -10.13
N ASP A 88 -17.83 2.80 -11.39
CA ASP A 88 -17.14 1.96 -12.37
C ASP A 88 -15.64 1.79 -12.00
N SER A 89 -15.01 2.85 -11.52
CA SER A 89 -13.62 2.81 -11.03
C SER A 89 -13.49 1.95 -9.77
N LYS A 90 -14.48 1.99 -8.89
CA LYS A 90 -14.55 1.07 -7.74
C LYS A 90 -14.64 -0.37 -8.21
N GLU A 91 -15.52 -0.69 -9.16
CA GLU A 91 -15.64 -2.05 -9.68
C GLU A 91 -14.34 -2.53 -10.33
N THR A 92 -13.66 -1.67 -11.07
CA THR A 92 -12.34 -1.98 -11.64
C THR A 92 -11.32 -2.38 -10.55
N PHE A 93 -11.25 -1.64 -9.44
CA PHE A 93 -10.39 -2.00 -8.31
C PHE A 93 -10.76 -3.36 -7.73
N LEU A 94 -12.04 -3.64 -7.54
CA LEU A 94 -12.52 -4.92 -7.01
C LEU A 94 -12.23 -6.08 -7.95
N GLU A 95 -12.37 -5.89 -9.26
CA GLU A 95 -12.02 -6.90 -10.27
C GLU A 95 -10.52 -7.23 -10.26
N VAL A 96 -9.66 -6.21 -10.20
CA VAL A 96 -8.20 -6.41 -10.11
C VAL A 96 -7.85 -7.20 -8.86
N VAL A 97 -8.45 -6.88 -7.71
CA VAL A 97 -8.20 -7.62 -6.47
C VAL A 97 -8.69 -9.06 -6.58
N ARG A 98 -9.89 -9.32 -7.09
CA ARG A 98 -10.42 -10.68 -7.31
C ARG A 98 -9.49 -11.50 -8.22
N LYS A 99 -9.02 -10.90 -9.31
CA LYS A 99 -8.11 -11.53 -10.28
C LYS A 99 -6.78 -11.91 -9.60
N GLU A 100 -6.19 -11.02 -8.82
CA GLU A 100 -4.92 -11.27 -8.15
C GLU A 100 -5.06 -12.21 -6.94
N THR A 101 -6.18 -12.17 -6.23
CA THR A 101 -6.49 -13.14 -5.17
C THR A 101 -6.61 -14.55 -5.75
N ALA A 102 -7.25 -14.71 -6.90
CA ALA A 102 -7.31 -16.00 -7.61
C ALA A 102 -5.92 -16.52 -8.04
N LYS A 103 -4.92 -15.62 -8.19
CA LYS A 103 -3.51 -15.97 -8.46
C LYS A 103 -2.67 -16.14 -7.18
N GLY A 104 -3.28 -16.00 -5.99
CA GLY A 104 -2.63 -16.26 -4.69
C GLY A 104 -2.23 -15.01 -3.91
N ALA A 105 -2.77 -13.82 -4.23
CA ALA A 105 -2.68 -12.68 -3.32
C ALA A 105 -3.56 -12.94 -2.09
N ASP A 106 -3.03 -12.71 -0.89
CA ASP A 106 -3.66 -13.04 0.39
C ASP A 106 -4.08 -11.83 1.22
N GLY A 107 -3.96 -10.62 0.66
CA GLY A 107 -4.35 -9.36 1.26
C GLY A 107 -4.21 -8.22 0.26
N VAL A 108 -4.60 -7.00 0.64
CA VAL A 108 -4.51 -5.80 -0.21
C VAL A 108 -3.86 -4.66 0.56
N ILE A 109 -2.81 -4.06 0.01
CA ILE A 109 -2.15 -2.86 0.55
C ILE A 109 -2.63 -1.64 -0.24
N PHE A 110 -3.22 -0.66 0.45
CA PHE A 110 -3.52 0.65 -0.12
C PHE A 110 -2.26 1.52 -0.03
N GLY A 111 -1.47 1.50 -1.10
CA GLY A 111 -0.19 2.22 -1.18
C GLY A 111 -0.31 3.67 -1.62
N CYS A 112 -1.53 4.21 -1.69
CA CYS A 112 -1.82 5.61 -2.00
C CYS A 112 -2.94 6.11 -1.08
N THR A 113 -2.82 7.34 -0.59
CA THR A 113 -3.75 7.95 0.37
C THR A 113 -5.19 8.03 -0.14
N GLU A 114 -5.35 8.17 -1.44
CA GLU A 114 -6.65 8.36 -2.09
C GLU A 114 -7.45 7.07 -2.26
N ILE A 115 -6.80 5.90 -2.25
CA ILE A 115 -7.48 4.61 -2.47
C ILE A 115 -8.56 4.37 -1.41
N GLY A 116 -8.30 4.75 -0.16
CA GLY A 116 -9.28 4.67 0.92
C GLY A 116 -10.53 5.55 0.74
N LEU A 117 -10.56 6.47 -0.23
CA LEU A 117 -11.76 7.21 -0.61
C LEU A 117 -12.69 6.37 -1.49
N LEU A 118 -12.12 5.50 -2.34
CA LEU A 118 -12.85 4.69 -3.32
C LEU A 118 -13.32 3.36 -2.75
N VAL A 119 -12.44 2.64 -2.07
CA VAL A 119 -12.69 1.29 -1.54
C VAL A 119 -12.43 1.23 -0.04
N LYS A 120 -13.12 0.29 0.65
CA LYS A 120 -13.04 0.08 2.09
C LYS A 120 -12.70 -1.39 2.40
N ALA A 121 -12.34 -1.67 3.63
CA ALA A 121 -12.02 -3.03 4.07
C ALA A 121 -13.15 -4.03 3.80
N GLU A 122 -14.39 -3.62 4.02
CA GLU A 122 -15.59 -4.43 3.81
C GLU A 122 -15.88 -4.77 2.34
N ASP A 123 -15.22 -4.12 1.41
CA ASP A 123 -15.36 -4.41 -0.03
C ASP A 123 -14.56 -5.67 -0.46
N PHE A 124 -13.69 -6.21 0.41
CA PHE A 124 -12.78 -7.31 0.10
C PHE A 124 -13.03 -8.54 0.98
N GLU A 125 -12.84 -9.73 0.40
CA GLU A 125 -12.87 -11.01 1.13
C GLU A 125 -11.53 -11.32 1.84
N VAL A 126 -10.46 -10.60 1.50
CA VAL A 126 -9.13 -10.71 2.08
C VAL A 126 -8.81 -9.48 2.94
N PRO A 127 -7.89 -9.57 3.91
CA PRO A 127 -7.48 -8.42 4.71
C PRO A 127 -6.97 -7.27 3.86
N SER A 128 -7.31 -6.04 4.26
CA SER A 128 -6.80 -4.83 3.63
C SER A 128 -6.00 -3.97 4.61
N PHE A 129 -4.98 -3.30 4.11
CA PHE A 129 -4.03 -2.52 4.89
C PHE A 129 -3.95 -1.10 4.34
N ASP A 130 -4.64 -0.16 5.00
CA ASP A 130 -4.54 1.26 4.68
C ASP A 130 -3.26 1.84 5.27
N THR A 131 -2.27 2.04 4.41
CA THR A 131 -0.94 2.49 4.84
C THR A 131 -0.95 3.89 5.43
N THR A 132 -1.91 4.73 5.07
CA THR A 132 -2.06 6.08 5.63
C THR A 132 -2.45 6.02 7.10
N ILE A 133 -3.45 5.23 7.42
CA ILE A 133 -3.92 5.03 8.80
C ILE A 133 -2.84 4.36 9.65
N LEU A 134 -2.25 3.28 9.14
CA LEU A 134 -1.20 2.53 9.86
C LEU A 134 0.05 3.38 10.11
N HIS A 135 0.43 4.22 9.15
CA HIS A 135 1.58 5.10 9.30
C HIS A 135 1.30 6.22 10.31
N ALA A 136 0.11 6.82 10.27
CA ALA A 136 -0.30 7.84 11.25
C ALA A 136 -0.36 7.25 12.68
N GLN A 137 -0.89 6.04 12.84
CA GLN A 137 -0.92 5.36 14.13
C GLN A 137 0.49 5.07 14.66
N ALA A 138 1.38 4.55 13.83
CA ALA A 138 2.77 4.28 14.22
C ALA A 138 3.52 5.56 14.62
N ALA A 139 3.24 6.68 13.95
CA ALA A 139 3.82 7.97 14.33
C ALA A 139 3.30 8.47 15.68
N LEU A 140 2.00 8.30 15.95
CA LEU A 140 1.38 8.65 17.22
C LEU A 140 1.93 7.78 18.36
N ASP A 141 1.98 6.48 18.18
CA ASP A 141 2.50 5.54 19.17
C ASP A 141 3.95 5.87 19.53
N TYR A 142 4.79 6.13 18.52
CA TYR A 142 6.17 6.55 18.74
C TYR A 142 6.29 7.87 19.52
N ALA A 143 5.41 8.84 19.25
CA ALA A 143 5.41 10.12 19.93
C ALA A 143 4.96 10.01 21.41
N LEU A 144 4.08 9.05 21.71
CA LEU A 144 3.58 8.83 23.08
C LEU A 144 4.52 7.97 23.93
N GLU A 145 5.36 7.12 23.29
CA GLU A 145 6.36 6.31 23.97
C GLU A 145 7.66 7.09 24.27
N SER A 146 7.83 8.25 23.65
CA SER A 146 9.00 9.12 23.80
C SER A 146 8.79 10.13 24.92
#